data_f8d695b64625e7715319df1cb1261fd5
#
_entry.id   f8d695b64625e7715319df1cb1261fd5
#
_cell.length_a   1.000
_cell.length_b   1.000
_cell.length_c   1.000
_cell.angle_alpha   90.00
_cell.angle_beta   90.00
_cell.angle_gamma   90.00
#
_symmetry.space_group_name_H-M   'P 1'
#
loop_
_entity.id
_entity.type
_entity.pdbx_description
1 polymer ?
#
loop_
_entity_poly.entity_id
_entity_poly.type
_entity_poly.pdbx_seq_one_letter_code
_entity_poly.pdbx_strand_id
1 'polypeptide(L)'
;ELKTPRFLVEGDQSTVVGTIRNYLDGQHIAGKTQFCVGTDTLKRQEVSFMEGFHETVPMQAVHADSVTISYLFTRDDGYQDEEEYTIPILPQGTELAEGTLGILSDAKTVKVQSGEDEEVMVSITDNQLDIYKESVNYLTGYKYLCNEQLASKLIGLLAYQQYMQSKGEKVKVDKAIRPIIHRLTNHQNKHQLWSWWGNSENTSFWMSAHILRALKMAQDAGYPVELNLNGLKVEYAHTRPYRGMKLEDIEILHALHEWKVEADYSSAIRLLEPFVRQLEQKEDSLANRNKYYRPLSYLKEKLLLWEIKQQVDSVNVGDSVRPYLKKDMLEGVYCDDGRRTYYWEGNQMINTLIAYRIIKNDPSLCKLKENMQLYILRTKE
;
A
#
# COMPACT_ATOMS: atom_id res chain seq x y z
N GLU A 1 -22.65 10.48 35.98
CA GLU A 1 -21.99 9.93 34.78
C GLU A 1 -22.90 10.11 33.56
N LEU A 2 -22.37 10.70 32.51
CA LEU A 2 -23.06 10.88 31.22
C LEU A 2 -22.40 9.98 30.17
N LYS A 3 -23.18 9.06 29.56
CA LYS A 3 -22.74 8.17 28.48
C LYS A 3 -23.31 8.64 27.17
N THR A 4 -22.41 8.97 26.25
CA THR A 4 -22.69 9.46 24.91
C THR A 4 -21.98 8.62 23.85
N PRO A 5 -22.44 8.61 22.59
CA PRO A 5 -21.62 8.13 21.48
C PRO A 5 -20.36 8.97 21.33
N ARG A 6 -19.32 8.42 20.69
CA ARG A 6 -18.07 9.15 20.42
C ARG A 6 -18.21 10.16 19.29
N PHE A 7 -19.11 9.90 18.35
CA PHE A 7 -19.51 10.76 17.24
C PHE A 7 -20.92 10.39 16.82
N LEU A 8 -21.54 11.24 16.06
CA LEU A 8 -22.83 11.00 15.38
C LEU A 8 -22.64 11.28 13.89
N VAL A 9 -23.47 10.68 13.06
CA VAL A 9 -23.62 11.07 11.66
C VAL A 9 -24.90 11.87 11.52
N GLU A 10 -24.92 12.86 10.66
CA GLU A 10 -26.10 13.66 10.39
C GLU A 10 -27.33 12.79 10.10
N GLY A 11 -28.43 13.06 10.78
CA GLY A 11 -29.67 12.25 10.70
C GLY A 11 -29.72 11.05 11.66
N ASP A 12 -28.62 10.69 12.32
CA ASP A 12 -28.61 9.60 13.30
C ASP A 12 -29.60 9.84 14.43
N GLN A 13 -30.28 8.75 14.79
CA GLN A 13 -31.03 8.67 16.04
C GLN A 13 -30.25 7.87 17.07
N SER A 14 -30.00 8.47 18.20
CA SER A 14 -29.22 7.86 19.28
C SER A 14 -29.90 8.08 20.62
N THR A 15 -29.34 7.43 21.64
CA THR A 15 -29.83 7.57 23.02
C THR A 15 -28.65 7.90 23.93
N VAL A 16 -28.80 8.94 24.73
CA VAL A 16 -27.82 9.28 25.78
C VAL A 16 -28.31 8.81 27.13
N VAL A 17 -27.39 8.43 28.00
CA VAL A 17 -27.71 7.83 29.31
C VAL A 17 -27.06 8.67 30.40
N GLY A 18 -27.87 9.17 31.31
CA GLY A 18 -27.42 9.78 32.56
C GLY A 18 -27.53 8.78 33.71
N THR A 19 -26.49 8.71 34.51
CA THR A 19 -26.44 7.84 35.69
C THR A 19 -25.95 8.62 36.89
N ILE A 20 -26.71 8.58 37.97
CA ILE A 20 -26.35 9.15 39.27
C ILE A 20 -26.16 7.99 40.24
N ARG A 21 -25.06 8.03 40.98
CA ARG A 21 -24.76 7.04 42.04
C ARG A 21 -24.76 7.73 43.38
N ASN A 22 -25.46 7.14 44.33
CA ASN A 22 -25.43 7.61 45.71
C ASN A 22 -24.33 6.91 46.49
N TYR A 23 -23.41 7.68 47.04
CA TYR A 23 -22.33 7.18 47.91
C TYR A 23 -22.54 7.54 49.38
N LEU A 24 -23.73 8.05 49.78
CA LEU A 24 -24.08 8.36 51.14
C LEU A 24 -24.82 7.16 51.74
N ASP A 25 -24.11 6.42 52.58
CA ASP A 25 -24.61 5.17 53.21
C ASP A 25 -25.94 5.34 53.88
N GLY A 26 -26.93 4.54 53.44
CA GLY A 26 -28.28 4.47 54.02
C GLY A 26 -29.14 5.73 53.91
N GLN A 27 -28.72 6.74 53.12
CA GLN A 27 -29.46 7.96 52.95
C GLN A 27 -30.23 7.95 51.63
N HIS A 28 -31.47 8.40 51.69
CA HIS A 28 -32.30 8.66 50.53
C HIS A 28 -31.92 10.01 49.94
N ILE A 29 -31.68 10.05 48.63
CA ILE A 29 -31.37 11.29 47.91
C ILE A 29 -32.58 11.70 47.08
N ALA A 30 -32.98 12.97 47.18
CA ALA A 30 -33.99 13.60 46.36
C ALA A 30 -33.42 14.85 45.67
N GLY A 31 -33.92 15.16 44.48
CA GLY A 31 -33.44 16.27 43.69
C GLY A 31 -34.03 16.30 42.29
N LYS A 32 -33.41 17.01 41.39
CA LYS A 32 -33.84 17.20 40.00
C LYS A 32 -32.74 16.84 39.03
N THR A 33 -33.09 16.13 37.98
CA THR A 33 -32.22 15.91 36.85
C THR A 33 -32.61 16.81 35.68
N GLN A 34 -31.58 17.16 34.86
CA GLN A 34 -31.79 17.94 33.65
C GLN A 34 -30.83 17.46 32.58
N PHE A 35 -31.37 17.08 31.42
CA PHE A 35 -30.61 16.87 30.20
C PHE A 35 -30.72 18.07 29.28
N CYS A 36 -29.61 18.59 28.80
CA CYS A 36 -29.57 19.64 27.78
C CYS A 36 -28.82 19.19 26.53
N VAL A 37 -29.21 19.76 25.39
CA VAL A 37 -28.51 19.68 24.12
C VAL A 37 -28.33 21.11 23.60
N GLY A 38 -27.08 21.56 23.60
CA GLY A 38 -26.78 22.98 23.42
C GLY A 38 -27.50 23.82 24.52
N THR A 39 -28.33 24.75 24.11
CA THR A 39 -29.14 25.59 25.02
C THR A 39 -30.49 24.98 25.36
N ASP A 40 -30.87 23.91 24.71
CA ASP A 40 -32.25 23.35 24.81
C ASP A 40 -32.30 22.25 25.87
N THR A 41 -33.28 22.36 26.78
CA THR A 41 -33.55 21.31 27.77
C THR A 41 -34.42 20.23 27.16
N LEU A 42 -33.85 19.03 26.93
CA LEU A 42 -34.62 17.88 26.41
C LEU A 42 -35.50 17.22 27.45
N LYS A 43 -35.02 17.13 28.68
CA LYS A 43 -35.73 16.48 29.76
C LYS A 43 -35.39 17.09 31.11
N ARG A 44 -36.37 17.28 31.95
CA ARG A 44 -36.20 17.67 33.36
C ARG A 44 -37.20 16.89 34.19
N GLN A 45 -36.75 16.30 35.31
CA GLN A 45 -37.62 15.57 36.20
C GLN A 45 -37.15 15.60 37.65
N GLU A 46 -38.08 15.42 38.61
CA GLU A 46 -37.78 15.17 39.99
C GLU A 46 -37.48 13.70 40.19
N VAL A 47 -36.46 13.39 40.99
CA VAL A 47 -36.00 12.00 41.25
C VAL A 47 -35.79 11.79 42.74
N SER A 48 -35.99 10.56 43.17
CA SER A 48 -35.72 10.13 44.54
C SER A 48 -35.26 8.68 44.56
N PHE A 49 -34.08 8.37 45.12
CA PHE A 49 -33.48 7.06 45.07
C PHE A 49 -32.55 6.81 46.26
N MET A 50 -32.27 5.52 46.57
CA MET A 50 -31.31 5.10 47.61
C MET A 50 -29.91 4.80 47.09
N GLU A 51 -29.82 3.95 46.08
CA GLU A 51 -28.53 3.48 45.56
C GLU A 51 -28.06 4.23 44.33
N GLY A 52 -28.95 4.45 43.41
CA GLY A 52 -28.64 5.16 42.17
C GLY A 52 -29.89 5.34 41.30
N PHE A 53 -29.73 6.19 40.32
CA PHE A 53 -30.76 6.50 39.32
C PHE A 53 -30.12 6.53 37.93
N HIS A 54 -30.81 6.00 36.94
CA HIS A 54 -30.42 6.15 35.56
C HIS A 54 -31.63 6.49 34.69
N GLU A 55 -31.37 7.29 33.69
CA GLU A 55 -32.35 7.66 32.69
C GLU A 55 -31.76 7.77 31.31
N THR A 56 -32.63 7.63 30.32
CA THR A 56 -32.27 7.72 28.92
C THR A 56 -33.03 8.80 28.22
N VAL A 57 -32.42 9.50 27.28
CA VAL A 57 -33.05 10.51 26.45
C VAL A 57 -32.70 10.25 24.99
N PRO A 58 -33.70 10.09 24.12
CA PRO A 58 -33.47 10.02 22.68
C PRO A 58 -33.04 11.39 22.15
N MET A 59 -32.12 11.37 21.20
CA MET A 59 -31.65 12.54 20.48
C MET A 59 -31.50 12.24 19.00
N GLN A 60 -31.62 13.27 18.17
CA GLN A 60 -31.36 13.19 16.74
C GLN A 60 -30.23 14.14 16.39
N ALA A 61 -29.24 13.66 15.59
CA ALA A 61 -28.21 14.49 15.04
C ALA A 61 -28.78 15.40 13.96
N VAL A 62 -28.67 16.71 14.17
CA VAL A 62 -29.04 17.73 13.19
C VAL A 62 -27.82 18.18 12.41
N HIS A 63 -28.01 18.90 11.32
CA HIS A 63 -26.90 19.48 10.54
C HIS A 63 -26.13 20.50 11.38
N ALA A 64 -24.94 20.10 11.84
CA ALA A 64 -24.03 20.91 12.64
C ALA A 64 -22.67 20.20 12.71
N ASP A 65 -21.59 20.91 12.98
CA ASP A 65 -20.25 20.31 13.14
C ASP A 65 -20.12 19.49 14.44
N SER A 66 -20.87 19.87 15.46
CA SER A 66 -20.86 19.20 16.76
C SER A 66 -22.12 19.52 17.57
N VAL A 67 -22.35 18.74 18.58
CA VAL A 67 -23.40 18.94 19.57
C VAL A 67 -22.84 18.81 20.99
N THR A 68 -23.19 19.75 21.85
CA THR A 68 -22.86 19.70 23.27
C THR A 68 -24.04 19.14 24.05
N ILE A 69 -23.77 18.13 24.88
CA ILE A 69 -24.78 17.44 25.69
C ILE A 69 -24.34 17.56 27.14
N SER A 70 -25.22 18.02 28.02
CA SER A 70 -24.98 18.04 29.45
C SER A 70 -26.05 17.30 30.24
N TYR A 71 -25.63 16.75 31.38
CA TYR A 71 -26.49 16.09 32.35
C TYR A 71 -26.21 16.65 33.73
N LEU A 72 -27.16 17.42 34.26
CA LEU A 72 -27.07 18.08 35.55
C LEU A 72 -27.97 17.36 36.55
N PHE A 73 -27.46 17.10 37.73
CA PHE A 73 -28.20 16.74 38.92
C PHE A 73 -28.12 17.84 39.96
N THR A 74 -29.25 18.27 40.46
CA THR A 74 -29.38 19.24 41.58
C THR A 74 -30.12 18.56 42.71
N ARG A 75 -29.45 18.33 43.84
CA ARG A 75 -30.03 17.78 45.06
C ARG A 75 -30.83 18.85 45.79
N ASP A 76 -31.81 18.46 46.57
CA ASP A 76 -32.72 19.39 47.26
C ASP A 76 -32.03 20.30 48.28
N ASP A 77 -30.85 19.94 48.79
CA ASP A 77 -30.00 20.74 49.67
C ASP A 77 -29.07 21.72 48.93
N GLY A 78 -29.15 21.78 47.61
CA GLY A 78 -28.39 22.67 46.77
C GLY A 78 -27.09 22.11 46.19
N TYR A 79 -26.71 20.85 46.50
CA TYR A 79 -25.57 20.19 45.86
C TYR A 79 -25.88 20.02 44.38
N GLN A 80 -24.87 20.27 43.54
CA GLN A 80 -24.94 20.11 42.09
C GLN A 80 -23.77 19.31 41.57
N ASP A 81 -24.03 18.44 40.56
CA ASP A 81 -23.04 17.68 39.83
C ASP A 81 -23.47 17.64 38.35
N GLU A 82 -22.54 17.98 37.45
CA GLU A 82 -22.80 18.09 36.03
C GLU A 82 -21.66 17.46 35.24
N GLU A 83 -22.02 16.73 34.20
CA GLU A 83 -21.10 16.31 33.14
C GLU A 83 -21.56 16.86 31.80
N GLU A 84 -20.60 17.32 31.01
CA GLU A 84 -20.81 17.87 29.68
C GLU A 84 -19.83 17.27 28.69
N TYR A 85 -20.32 16.90 27.51
CA TYR A 85 -19.51 16.40 26.38
C TYR A 85 -19.92 17.08 25.09
N THR A 86 -18.93 17.51 24.32
CA THR A 86 -19.12 17.94 22.93
C THR A 86 -18.77 16.79 21.99
N ILE A 87 -19.75 16.39 21.18
CA ILE A 87 -19.67 15.24 20.27
C ILE A 87 -19.64 15.76 18.84
N PRO A 88 -18.66 15.36 18.00
CA PRO A 88 -18.65 15.72 16.58
C PRO A 88 -19.81 15.05 15.84
N ILE A 89 -20.41 15.78 14.92
CA ILE A 89 -21.41 15.29 13.97
C ILE A 89 -20.72 15.25 12.60
N LEU A 90 -20.63 14.05 12.02
CA LEU A 90 -20.05 13.85 10.71
C LEU A 90 -21.14 14.00 9.64
N PRO A 91 -20.81 14.53 8.46
CA PRO A 91 -21.74 14.57 7.35
C PRO A 91 -22.15 13.16 6.91
N GLN A 92 -23.37 13.01 6.42
CA GLN A 92 -23.86 11.77 5.89
C GLN A 92 -23.20 11.50 4.52
N GLY A 93 -22.57 10.34 4.37
CA GLY A 93 -21.92 9.92 3.13
C GLY A 93 -20.42 9.73 3.26
N THR A 94 -19.78 9.55 2.12
CA THR A 94 -18.33 9.42 2.01
C THR A 94 -17.85 10.42 0.98
N GLU A 95 -16.79 11.14 1.30
CA GLU A 95 -16.13 11.99 0.33
C GLU A 95 -15.52 11.10 -0.77
N LEU A 96 -15.94 11.32 -2.01
CA LEU A 96 -15.42 10.65 -3.19
C LEU A 96 -14.61 11.65 -4.00
N ALA A 97 -13.34 11.34 -4.22
CA ALA A 97 -12.50 12.10 -5.12
C ALA A 97 -12.41 11.37 -6.46
N GLU A 98 -12.91 12.00 -7.51
CA GLU A 98 -12.73 11.54 -8.88
C GLU A 98 -11.65 12.37 -9.57
N GLY A 99 -10.68 11.71 -10.21
CA GLY A 99 -9.57 12.39 -10.84
C GLY A 99 -9.37 11.95 -12.30
N THR A 100 -8.99 12.90 -13.13
CA THR A 100 -8.53 12.63 -14.50
C THR A 100 -7.10 13.11 -14.65
N LEU A 101 -6.19 12.19 -14.95
CA LEU A 101 -4.80 12.52 -15.27
C LEU A 101 -4.61 12.50 -16.78
N GLY A 102 -3.82 13.42 -17.31
CA GLY A 102 -3.50 13.45 -18.73
C GLY A 102 -2.18 14.15 -19.01
N ILE A 103 -1.57 13.85 -20.17
CA ILE A 103 -0.44 14.60 -20.68
C ILE A 103 -0.97 15.72 -21.57
N LEU A 104 -0.50 16.92 -21.31
CA LEU A 104 -0.81 18.11 -22.09
C LEU A 104 0.30 18.30 -23.14
N SER A 105 0.17 17.63 -24.28
CA SER A 105 1.05 17.83 -25.46
C SER A 105 0.52 18.89 -26.40
N ASP A 106 -0.78 19.20 -26.32
CA ASP A 106 -1.50 20.21 -27.10
C ASP A 106 -2.72 20.67 -26.29
N ALA A 107 -3.48 21.63 -26.76
CA ALA A 107 -4.68 22.13 -26.10
C ALA A 107 -5.67 20.98 -25.83
N LYS A 108 -6.09 20.83 -24.57
CA LYS A 108 -7.02 19.77 -24.14
C LYS A 108 -8.17 20.39 -23.37
N THR A 109 -9.39 20.01 -23.72
CA THR A 109 -10.58 20.39 -22.99
C THR A 109 -11.04 19.21 -22.15
N VAL A 110 -11.15 19.40 -20.84
CA VAL A 110 -11.71 18.44 -19.90
C VAL A 110 -13.03 18.99 -19.40
N LYS A 111 -14.10 18.20 -19.53
CA LYS A 111 -15.39 18.53 -18.95
C LYS A 111 -15.44 17.96 -17.55
N VAL A 112 -15.63 18.82 -16.58
CA VAL A 112 -15.85 18.46 -15.18
C VAL A 112 -17.31 18.73 -14.87
N GLN A 113 -17.99 17.74 -14.31
CA GLN A 113 -19.32 17.93 -13.73
C GLN A 113 -19.13 18.07 -12.22
N SER A 114 -19.47 19.21 -11.67
CA SER A 114 -19.42 19.46 -10.24
C SER A 114 -20.81 19.84 -9.73
N GLY A 115 -21.17 19.34 -8.55
CA GLY A 115 -22.31 19.80 -7.76
C GLY A 115 -22.04 21.17 -7.12
N GLU A 116 -23.06 21.72 -6.43
CA GLU A 116 -22.92 23.03 -5.79
C GLU A 116 -21.92 23.04 -4.61
N ASP A 117 -21.71 21.87 -3.97
CA ASP A 117 -20.83 21.69 -2.80
C ASP A 117 -19.55 20.90 -3.13
N GLU A 118 -19.19 20.77 -4.42
CA GLU A 118 -18.01 20.00 -4.85
C GLU A 118 -16.85 20.93 -5.18
N GLU A 119 -15.67 20.59 -4.66
CA GLU A 119 -14.43 21.28 -4.95
C GLU A 119 -13.77 20.69 -6.20
N VAL A 120 -13.39 21.53 -7.14
CA VAL A 120 -12.65 21.12 -8.35
C VAL A 120 -11.22 21.61 -8.25
N MET A 121 -10.30 20.66 -8.07
CA MET A 121 -8.86 20.94 -8.07
C MET A 121 -8.25 20.67 -9.44
N VAL A 122 -7.62 21.67 -10.08
CA VAL A 122 -6.86 21.52 -11.31
C VAL A 122 -5.38 21.74 -11.00
N SER A 123 -4.57 20.69 -11.20
CA SER A 123 -3.12 20.77 -11.02
C SER A 123 -2.44 20.59 -12.37
N ILE A 124 -1.60 21.54 -12.76
CA ILE A 124 -0.78 21.49 -13.98
C ILE A 124 0.69 21.52 -13.53
N THR A 125 1.44 20.50 -13.90
CA THR A 125 2.87 20.44 -13.62
C THR A 125 3.64 20.16 -14.91
N ASP A 126 4.69 20.92 -15.17
CA ASP A 126 5.62 20.70 -16.27
C ASP A 126 6.81 19.84 -15.86
N ASN A 127 6.90 19.50 -14.58
CA ASN A 127 8.05 18.88 -13.97
C ASN A 127 7.70 17.49 -13.37
N GLN A 128 8.14 16.43 -14.05
CA GLN A 128 8.07 15.06 -13.53
C GLN A 128 8.73 14.91 -12.14
N LEU A 129 9.65 15.82 -11.79
CA LEU A 129 10.34 15.83 -10.51
C LEU A 129 9.39 15.95 -9.32
N ASP A 130 8.36 16.79 -9.42
CA ASP A 130 7.46 17.02 -8.29
C ASP A 130 6.67 15.75 -7.94
N ILE A 131 6.31 14.95 -8.95
CA ILE A 131 5.71 13.62 -8.76
C ILE A 131 6.65 12.71 -7.97
N TYR A 132 7.94 12.67 -8.32
CA TYR A 132 8.94 11.87 -7.59
C TYR A 132 9.18 12.39 -6.19
N LYS A 133 9.26 13.71 -6.00
CA LYS A 133 9.43 14.34 -4.68
C LYS A 133 8.30 13.96 -3.73
N GLU A 134 7.06 14.09 -4.17
CA GLU A 134 5.90 13.72 -3.36
C GLU A 134 5.93 12.24 -2.97
N SER A 135 6.20 11.35 -3.94
CA SER A 135 6.30 9.92 -3.70
C SER A 135 7.43 9.57 -2.71
N VAL A 136 8.60 10.20 -2.85
CA VAL A 136 9.73 10.02 -1.93
C VAL A 136 9.41 10.59 -0.55
N ASN A 137 8.77 11.75 -0.44
CA ASN A 137 8.35 12.33 0.82
C ASN A 137 7.36 11.43 1.55
N TYR A 138 6.38 10.88 0.83
CA TYR A 138 5.44 9.90 1.38
C TYR A 138 6.18 8.68 1.94
N LEU A 139 7.05 8.04 1.14
CA LEU A 139 7.84 6.88 1.56
C LEU A 139 8.77 7.21 2.74
N THR A 140 9.40 8.38 2.75
CA THR A 140 10.31 8.78 3.84
C THR A 140 9.60 9.14 5.12
N GLY A 141 8.39 9.66 5.04
CA GLY A 141 7.52 9.99 6.18
C GLY A 141 6.82 8.79 6.82
N TYR A 142 6.82 7.63 6.16
CA TYR A 142 6.12 6.46 6.66
C TYR A 142 6.73 5.95 7.97
N LYS A 143 5.88 5.79 9.00
CA LYS A 143 6.33 5.53 10.39
C LYS A 143 6.67 4.06 10.65
N TYR A 144 6.00 3.14 9.97
CA TYR A 144 6.21 1.70 10.14
C TYR A 144 7.35 1.25 9.23
N LEU A 145 8.33 0.51 9.80
CA LEU A 145 9.55 0.14 9.11
C LEU A 145 9.76 -1.38 9.19
N CYS A 146 8.87 -2.14 8.54
CA CYS A 146 9.16 -3.54 8.22
C CYS A 146 10.27 -3.63 7.14
N ASN A 147 10.78 -4.82 6.90
CA ASN A 147 11.89 -5.00 5.95
C ASN A 147 11.50 -4.63 4.52
N GLU A 148 10.25 -4.86 4.12
CA GLU A 148 9.72 -4.42 2.83
C GLU A 148 9.73 -2.90 2.71
N GLN A 149 9.19 -2.19 3.70
CA GLN A 149 9.11 -0.74 3.71
C GLN A 149 10.49 -0.08 3.74
N LEU A 150 11.45 -0.68 4.45
CA LEU A 150 12.85 -0.25 4.43
C LEU A 150 13.44 -0.37 3.02
N ALA A 151 13.18 -1.49 2.32
CA ALA A 151 13.67 -1.70 0.96
C ALA A 151 13.01 -0.72 -0.03
N SER A 152 11.70 -0.55 0.03
CA SER A 152 10.96 0.41 -0.81
C SER A 152 11.42 1.84 -0.57
N LYS A 153 11.65 2.23 0.70
CA LYS A 153 12.21 3.53 1.06
C LYS A 153 13.63 3.72 0.52
N LEU A 154 14.46 2.69 0.58
CA LEU A 154 15.82 2.72 0.03
C LEU A 154 15.79 2.94 -1.49
N ILE A 155 14.96 2.19 -2.21
CA ILE A 155 14.77 2.34 -3.66
C ILE A 155 14.34 3.76 -4.01
N GLY A 156 13.33 4.29 -3.31
CA GLY A 156 12.83 5.65 -3.54
C GLY A 156 13.89 6.72 -3.32
N LEU A 157 14.68 6.63 -2.24
CA LEU A 157 15.76 7.56 -1.94
C LEU A 157 16.90 7.49 -2.98
N LEU A 158 17.28 6.29 -3.43
CA LEU A 158 18.29 6.10 -4.45
C LEU A 158 17.83 6.62 -5.81
N ALA A 159 16.59 6.34 -6.21
CA ALA A 159 16.00 6.85 -7.44
C ALA A 159 15.96 8.40 -7.44
N TYR A 160 15.54 9.00 -6.34
CA TYR A 160 15.56 10.45 -6.16
C TYR A 160 16.97 11.03 -6.25
N GLN A 161 17.94 10.42 -5.58
CA GLN A 161 19.34 10.84 -5.66
C GLN A 161 19.86 10.79 -7.10
N GLN A 162 19.63 9.69 -7.81
CA GLN A 162 20.04 9.51 -9.20
C GLN A 162 19.40 10.54 -10.14
N TYR A 163 18.08 10.80 -9.94
CA TYR A 163 17.38 11.79 -10.73
C TYR A 163 17.93 13.19 -10.52
N MET A 164 18.16 13.61 -9.28
CA MET A 164 18.72 14.92 -8.97
C MET A 164 20.15 15.08 -9.53
N GLN A 165 20.96 14.03 -9.42
CA GLN A 165 22.29 14.00 -10.02
C GLN A 165 22.24 14.15 -11.55
N SER A 166 21.27 13.55 -12.23
CA SER A 166 21.09 13.71 -13.69
C SER A 166 20.73 15.15 -14.10
N LYS A 167 20.18 15.94 -13.16
CA LYS A 167 19.88 17.37 -13.31
C LYS A 167 21.05 18.27 -12.87
N GLY A 168 22.16 17.70 -12.43
CA GLY A 168 23.31 18.43 -11.89
C GLY A 168 23.12 18.93 -10.45
N GLU A 169 22.07 18.51 -9.78
CA GLU A 169 21.75 18.89 -8.42
C GLU A 169 22.23 17.86 -7.39
N LYS A 170 22.72 18.34 -6.24
CA LYS A 170 23.13 17.49 -5.11
C LYS A 170 22.07 17.46 -4.04
N VAL A 171 21.67 16.27 -3.62
CA VAL A 171 20.74 16.06 -2.49
C VAL A 171 21.43 15.38 -1.32
N LYS A 172 21.04 15.75 -0.09
CA LYS A 172 21.63 15.22 1.14
C LYS A 172 20.79 14.06 1.68
N VAL A 173 20.76 12.93 0.98
CA VAL A 173 19.98 11.74 1.39
C VAL A 173 20.83 10.66 2.09
N ASP A 174 22.15 10.78 2.12
CA ASP A 174 23.06 9.79 2.71
C ASP A 174 22.73 9.44 4.16
N LYS A 175 22.34 10.47 4.96
CA LYS A 175 21.94 10.26 6.36
C LYS A 175 20.69 9.39 6.52
N ALA A 176 19.84 9.32 5.51
CA ALA A 176 18.67 8.45 5.48
C ALA A 176 18.99 7.08 4.89
N ILE A 177 19.83 7.01 3.86
CA ILE A 177 20.19 5.77 3.14
C ILE A 177 21.05 4.83 4.00
N ARG A 178 22.15 5.31 4.59
CA ARG A 178 23.10 4.46 5.34
C ARG A 178 22.47 3.66 6.48
N PRO A 179 21.62 4.24 7.35
CA PRO A 179 20.94 3.48 8.41
C PRO A 179 20.02 2.38 7.87
N ILE A 180 19.38 2.61 6.72
CA ILE A 180 18.49 1.61 6.10
C ILE A 180 19.32 0.43 5.61
N ILE A 181 20.41 0.67 4.90
CA ILE A 181 21.34 -0.39 4.44
C ILE A 181 21.80 -1.21 5.63
N HIS A 182 22.36 -0.55 6.67
CA HIS A 182 22.83 -1.23 7.87
C HIS A 182 21.76 -2.07 8.54
N ARG A 183 20.51 -1.55 8.62
CA ARG A 183 19.40 -2.28 9.22
C ARG A 183 19.00 -3.48 8.38
N LEU A 184 18.89 -3.34 7.06
CA LEU A 184 18.57 -4.46 6.17
C LEU A 184 19.64 -5.55 6.20
N THR A 185 20.92 -5.20 6.17
CA THR A 185 22.01 -6.18 6.25
C THR A 185 22.01 -6.93 7.58
N ASN A 186 21.76 -6.25 8.70
CA ASN A 186 21.64 -6.89 10.02
C ASN A 186 20.37 -7.73 10.21
N HIS A 187 19.34 -7.50 9.39
CA HIS A 187 18.10 -8.28 9.43
C HIS A 187 18.16 -9.54 8.56
N GLN A 188 19.26 -9.80 7.88
CA GLN A 188 19.50 -11.06 7.17
C GLN A 188 19.50 -12.23 8.19
N ASN A 189 18.59 -13.20 8.00
CA ASN A 189 18.47 -14.33 8.91
C ASN A 189 19.51 -15.44 8.62
N LYS A 190 19.46 -16.53 9.38
CA LYS A 190 20.39 -17.67 9.19
C LYS A 190 20.30 -18.35 7.81
N HIS A 191 19.15 -18.20 7.13
CA HIS A 191 18.94 -18.68 5.75
C HIS A 191 19.42 -17.67 4.69
N GLN A 192 20.05 -16.57 5.12
CA GLN A 192 20.54 -15.47 4.27
C GLN A 192 19.40 -14.75 3.50
N LEU A 193 18.18 -14.84 4.01
CA LEU A 193 16.97 -14.23 3.50
C LEU A 193 16.35 -13.34 4.58
N TRP A 194 15.18 -12.78 4.30
CA TRP A 194 14.48 -11.85 5.21
C TRP A 194 13.07 -12.31 5.53
N SER A 195 12.64 -11.93 6.72
CA SER A 195 11.26 -11.98 7.20
C SER A 195 10.62 -10.59 7.14
N TRP A 196 9.35 -10.48 7.52
CA TRP A 196 8.67 -9.18 7.63
C TRP A 196 9.33 -8.26 8.65
N TRP A 197 9.73 -8.79 9.79
CA TRP A 197 10.28 -8.04 10.92
C TRP A 197 11.60 -8.64 11.41
N GLY A 198 12.62 -7.79 11.53
CA GLY A 198 13.92 -8.20 12.03
C GLY A 198 14.52 -9.36 11.24
N ASN A 199 15.23 -10.25 11.96
CA ASN A 199 15.93 -11.42 11.40
C ASN A 199 15.22 -12.74 11.73
N SER A 200 13.90 -12.73 11.89
CA SER A 200 13.09 -13.95 12.16
C SER A 200 13.30 -15.01 11.07
N GLU A 201 13.15 -16.28 11.45
CA GLU A 201 13.29 -17.42 10.53
C GLU A 201 12.12 -17.60 9.56
N ASN A 202 10.98 -16.93 9.78
CA ASN A 202 9.84 -16.91 8.87
C ASN A 202 10.17 -16.15 7.59
N THR A 203 10.83 -16.83 6.67
CA THR A 203 11.33 -16.24 5.44
C THR A 203 10.21 -15.92 4.45
N SER A 204 10.26 -14.72 3.87
CA SER A 204 9.47 -14.33 2.71
C SER A 204 10.38 -14.19 1.49
N PHE A 205 10.15 -15.02 0.46
CA PHE A 205 11.03 -15.11 -0.71
C PHE A 205 10.93 -13.87 -1.60
N TRP A 206 9.72 -13.44 -1.93
CA TRP A 206 9.50 -12.25 -2.75
C TRP A 206 10.08 -10.98 -2.09
N MET A 207 9.87 -10.84 -0.78
CA MET A 207 10.44 -9.74 -0.01
C MET A 207 11.96 -9.80 0.03
N SER A 208 12.52 -11.00 0.18
CA SER A 208 13.98 -11.21 0.15
C SER A 208 14.55 -10.80 -1.22
N ALA A 209 13.90 -11.17 -2.32
CA ALA A 209 14.28 -10.72 -3.65
C ALA A 209 14.17 -9.20 -3.81
N HIS A 210 13.12 -8.58 -3.27
CA HIS A 210 12.94 -7.13 -3.27
C HIS A 210 14.04 -6.41 -2.48
N ILE A 211 14.40 -6.92 -1.29
CA ILE A 211 15.50 -6.39 -0.47
C ILE A 211 16.85 -6.55 -1.16
N LEU A 212 17.09 -7.71 -1.77
CA LEU A 212 18.32 -7.94 -2.54
C LEU A 212 18.45 -6.93 -3.68
N ARG A 213 17.36 -6.64 -4.42
CA ARG A 213 17.35 -5.60 -5.47
C ARG A 213 17.63 -4.21 -4.91
N ALA A 214 16.99 -3.84 -3.79
CA ALA A 214 17.22 -2.56 -3.14
C ALA A 214 18.66 -2.37 -2.70
N LEU A 215 19.26 -3.39 -2.09
CA LEU A 215 20.65 -3.38 -1.66
C LEU A 215 21.62 -3.39 -2.85
N LYS A 216 21.28 -4.08 -3.95
CA LYS A 216 22.05 -4.02 -5.20
C LYS A 216 22.06 -2.61 -5.78
N MET A 217 20.92 -1.96 -5.85
CA MET A 217 20.83 -0.56 -6.28
C MET A 217 21.70 0.36 -5.41
N ALA A 218 21.72 0.13 -4.09
CA ALA A 218 22.58 0.89 -3.19
C ALA A 218 24.07 0.63 -3.48
N GLN A 219 24.47 -0.62 -3.71
CA GLN A 219 25.83 -0.96 -4.09
C GLN A 219 26.25 -0.30 -5.41
N ASP A 220 25.37 -0.34 -6.42
CA ASP A 220 25.61 0.29 -7.73
C ASP A 220 25.68 1.83 -7.64
N ALA A 221 25.00 2.43 -6.66
CA ALA A 221 25.11 3.85 -6.33
C ALA A 221 26.36 4.21 -5.50
N GLY A 222 27.23 3.24 -5.20
CA GLY A 222 28.49 3.44 -4.49
C GLY A 222 28.40 3.36 -2.97
N TYR A 223 27.29 2.89 -2.41
CA TYR A 223 27.20 2.62 -0.97
C TYR A 223 27.82 1.26 -0.62
N PRO A 224 28.55 1.15 0.51
CA PRO A 224 29.04 -0.14 0.97
C PRO A 224 27.88 -1.02 1.41
N VAL A 225 27.81 -2.22 0.82
CA VAL A 225 26.81 -3.24 1.16
C VAL A 225 27.53 -4.54 1.42
N GLU A 226 27.49 -5.02 2.65
CA GLU A 226 28.10 -6.28 3.07
C GLU A 226 26.99 -7.34 3.23
N LEU A 227 26.96 -8.31 2.33
CA LEU A 227 26.01 -9.42 2.34
C LEU A 227 26.73 -10.77 2.22
N ASN A 228 26.20 -11.75 2.95
CA ASN A 228 26.59 -13.14 2.75
C ASN A 228 25.59 -13.81 1.79
N LEU A 229 26.01 -14.12 0.58
CA LEU A 229 25.20 -14.79 -0.44
C LEU A 229 25.62 -16.26 -0.70
N ASN A 230 26.61 -16.78 0.04
CA ASN A 230 27.17 -18.09 -0.24
C ASN A 230 26.15 -19.24 -0.10
N GLY A 231 25.30 -19.21 0.93
CA GLY A 231 24.27 -20.23 1.12
C GLY A 231 23.20 -20.15 0.03
N LEU A 232 22.77 -18.96 -0.37
CA LEU A 232 21.81 -18.76 -1.46
C LEU A 232 22.37 -19.23 -2.80
N LYS A 233 23.66 -18.95 -3.09
CA LYS A 233 24.34 -19.47 -4.26
C LYS A 233 24.30 -20.99 -4.31
N VAL A 234 24.65 -21.66 -3.22
CA VAL A 234 24.65 -23.13 -3.15
C VAL A 234 23.24 -23.67 -3.27
N GLU A 235 22.28 -23.12 -2.53
CA GLU A 235 20.91 -23.64 -2.47
C GLU A 235 20.16 -23.42 -3.78
N TYR A 236 20.17 -22.22 -4.33
CA TYR A 236 19.29 -21.84 -5.45
C TYR A 236 19.95 -22.00 -6.82
N ALA A 237 21.26 -21.75 -6.93
CA ALA A 237 21.96 -21.82 -8.20
C ALA A 237 22.50 -23.21 -8.54
N HIS A 238 22.84 -24.04 -7.53
CA HIS A 238 23.46 -25.35 -7.73
C HIS A 238 22.62 -26.54 -7.27
N THR A 239 21.82 -26.39 -6.20
CA THR A 239 21.18 -27.54 -5.52
C THR A 239 19.68 -27.61 -5.74
N ARG A 240 19.01 -26.50 -5.83
CA ARG A 240 17.54 -26.41 -5.86
C ARG A 240 16.91 -27.08 -7.08
N PRO A 241 17.45 -26.98 -8.31
CA PRO A 241 16.90 -27.68 -9.46
C PRO A 241 16.74 -29.20 -9.27
N TYR A 242 17.47 -29.78 -8.35
CA TYR A 242 17.46 -31.21 -8.05
C TYR A 242 16.57 -31.60 -6.87
N ARG A 243 16.07 -30.62 -6.08
CA ARG A 243 15.25 -30.85 -4.87
C ARG A 243 13.77 -30.54 -4.99
N GLY A 244 13.30 -30.24 -6.18
CA GLY A 244 11.95 -29.80 -6.48
C GLY A 244 11.84 -28.28 -6.67
N MET A 245 11.25 -27.88 -7.77
CA MET A 245 11.10 -26.50 -8.20
C MET A 245 9.94 -25.83 -7.50
N LYS A 246 10.12 -24.56 -7.14
CA LYS A 246 9.08 -23.68 -6.59
C LYS A 246 9.07 -22.38 -7.37
N LEU A 247 7.93 -21.69 -7.39
CA LEU A 247 7.82 -20.38 -8.05
C LEU A 247 8.75 -19.33 -7.42
N GLU A 248 8.88 -19.38 -6.09
CA GLU A 248 9.74 -18.49 -5.32
C GLU A 248 11.22 -18.60 -5.70
N ASP A 249 11.65 -19.74 -6.25
CA ASP A 249 13.04 -19.94 -6.70
C ASP A 249 13.38 -18.99 -7.86
N ILE A 250 12.39 -18.63 -8.69
CA ILE A 250 12.58 -17.70 -9.83
C ILE A 250 12.93 -16.29 -9.34
N GLU A 251 12.26 -15.83 -8.30
CA GLU A 251 12.52 -14.50 -7.70
C GLU A 251 13.96 -14.40 -7.16
N ILE A 252 14.37 -15.42 -6.41
CA ILE A 252 15.71 -15.47 -5.82
C ILE A 252 16.76 -15.65 -6.92
N LEU A 253 16.52 -16.52 -7.89
CA LEU A 253 17.43 -16.73 -9.02
C LEU A 253 17.64 -15.42 -9.80
N HIS A 254 16.57 -14.68 -10.05
CA HIS A 254 16.64 -13.37 -10.70
C HIS A 254 17.47 -12.37 -9.87
N ALA A 255 17.24 -12.29 -8.56
CA ALA A 255 18.01 -11.40 -7.69
C ALA A 255 19.50 -11.80 -7.64
N LEU A 256 19.82 -13.09 -7.58
CA LEU A 256 21.22 -13.57 -7.64
C LEU A 256 21.88 -13.21 -8.99
N HIS A 257 21.14 -13.28 -10.08
CA HIS A 257 21.63 -12.86 -11.39
C HIS A 257 21.94 -11.35 -11.42
N GLU A 258 21.07 -10.50 -10.85
CA GLU A 258 21.33 -9.06 -10.71
C GLU A 258 22.60 -8.78 -9.88
N TRP A 259 22.87 -9.59 -8.84
CA TRP A 259 24.10 -9.55 -8.04
C TRP A 259 25.32 -10.13 -8.76
N LYS A 260 25.18 -10.59 -9.99
CA LYS A 260 26.26 -11.24 -10.79
C LYS A 260 26.87 -12.44 -10.08
N VAL A 261 26.07 -13.16 -9.31
CA VAL A 261 26.49 -14.41 -8.68
C VAL A 261 26.71 -15.44 -9.78
N GLU A 262 27.88 -16.05 -9.82
CA GLU A 262 28.24 -17.09 -10.81
C GLU A 262 27.39 -18.34 -10.59
N ALA A 263 26.63 -18.76 -11.62
CA ALA A 263 25.76 -19.93 -11.61
C ALA A 263 25.41 -20.38 -13.03
N ASP A 264 24.94 -21.62 -13.18
CA ASP A 264 24.42 -22.12 -14.47
C ASP A 264 22.95 -21.70 -14.65
N TYR A 265 22.76 -20.43 -14.97
CA TYR A 265 21.42 -19.86 -15.20
C TYR A 265 20.70 -20.50 -16.39
N SER A 266 21.41 -20.85 -17.45
CA SER A 266 20.82 -21.51 -18.64
C SER A 266 20.21 -22.86 -18.30
N SER A 267 20.86 -23.66 -17.46
CA SER A 267 20.30 -24.93 -16.98
C SER A 267 19.10 -24.70 -16.05
N ALA A 268 19.18 -23.73 -15.16
CA ALA A 268 18.05 -23.38 -14.28
C ALA A 268 16.83 -22.93 -15.10
N ILE A 269 17.00 -22.08 -16.11
CA ILE A 269 15.93 -21.62 -16.99
C ILE A 269 15.30 -22.81 -17.76
N ARG A 270 16.12 -23.71 -18.30
CA ARG A 270 15.63 -24.91 -19.01
C ARG A 270 14.71 -25.80 -18.14
N LEU A 271 14.91 -25.79 -16.83
CA LEU A 271 14.05 -26.52 -15.88
C LEU A 271 12.82 -25.72 -15.47
N LEU A 272 12.97 -24.42 -15.22
CA LEU A 272 11.92 -23.57 -14.68
C LEU A 272 10.87 -23.16 -15.74
N GLU A 273 11.28 -22.91 -17.00
CA GLU A 273 10.30 -22.57 -18.07
C GLU A 273 9.25 -23.69 -18.28
N PRO A 274 9.61 -24.99 -18.41
CA PRO A 274 8.63 -26.06 -18.50
C PRO A 274 7.76 -26.19 -17.23
N PHE A 275 8.35 -25.97 -16.05
CA PHE A 275 7.62 -26.00 -14.80
C PHE A 275 6.52 -24.93 -14.75
N VAL A 276 6.83 -23.67 -15.07
CA VAL A 276 5.83 -22.60 -15.16
C VAL A 276 4.75 -22.95 -16.19
N ARG A 277 5.13 -23.48 -17.34
CA ARG A 277 4.18 -23.92 -18.37
C ARG A 277 3.25 -25.04 -17.89
N GLN A 278 3.74 -25.98 -17.09
CA GLN A 278 2.90 -27.02 -16.49
C GLN A 278 1.87 -26.44 -15.51
N LEU A 279 2.27 -25.42 -14.73
CA LEU A 279 1.35 -24.72 -13.85
C LEU A 279 0.26 -23.99 -14.63
N GLU A 280 0.61 -23.27 -15.71
CA GLU A 280 -0.36 -22.64 -16.61
C GLU A 280 -1.34 -23.65 -17.22
N GLN A 281 -0.85 -24.80 -17.71
CA GLN A 281 -1.71 -25.85 -18.27
C GLN A 281 -2.68 -26.45 -17.24
N LYS A 282 -2.24 -26.58 -15.99
CA LYS A 282 -3.10 -27.00 -14.88
C LYS A 282 -4.21 -25.98 -14.63
N GLU A 283 -3.90 -24.70 -14.60
CA GLU A 283 -4.87 -23.62 -14.45
C GLU A 283 -5.89 -23.62 -15.59
N ASP A 284 -5.44 -23.79 -16.84
CA ASP A 284 -6.29 -23.86 -18.01
C ASP A 284 -7.23 -25.07 -17.97
N SER A 285 -6.72 -26.22 -17.49
CA SER A 285 -7.53 -27.42 -17.30
C SER A 285 -8.63 -27.19 -16.24
N LEU A 286 -8.34 -26.48 -15.17
CA LEU A 286 -9.33 -26.12 -14.14
C LEU A 286 -10.39 -25.16 -14.71
N ALA A 287 -9.98 -24.15 -15.47
CA ALA A 287 -10.87 -23.19 -16.10
C ALA A 287 -11.81 -23.88 -17.13
N ASN A 288 -11.30 -24.84 -17.90
CA ASN A 288 -12.10 -25.61 -18.85
C ASN A 288 -13.15 -26.52 -18.18
N ARG A 289 -12.90 -26.95 -16.93
CA ARG A 289 -13.85 -27.80 -16.15
C ARG A 289 -14.88 -26.98 -15.39
N ASN A 290 -14.56 -25.72 -15.05
CA ASN A 290 -15.42 -24.86 -14.27
C ASN A 290 -15.42 -23.43 -14.84
N LYS A 291 -16.53 -23.03 -15.48
CA LYS A 291 -16.69 -21.73 -16.12
C LYS A 291 -16.56 -20.51 -15.16
N TYR A 292 -16.68 -20.73 -13.86
CA TYR A 292 -16.51 -19.70 -12.84
C TYR A 292 -15.08 -19.65 -12.28
N TYR A 293 -14.24 -20.61 -12.66
CA TYR A 293 -12.85 -20.60 -12.24
C TYR A 293 -12.07 -19.55 -13.03
N ARG A 294 -11.36 -18.71 -12.30
CA ARG A 294 -10.46 -17.70 -12.89
C ARG A 294 -9.03 -18.20 -12.75
N PRO A 295 -8.35 -18.56 -13.85
CA PRO A 295 -6.99 -19.09 -13.80
C PRO A 295 -6.01 -18.09 -13.24
N LEU A 296 -5.00 -18.60 -12.53
CA LEU A 296 -3.91 -17.79 -12.00
C LEU A 296 -2.94 -17.38 -13.10
N SER A 297 -2.40 -16.18 -12.99
CA SER A 297 -1.31 -15.68 -13.83
C SER A 297 0.05 -16.11 -13.27
N TYR A 298 0.94 -16.51 -14.16
CA TYR A 298 2.36 -16.73 -13.92
C TYR A 298 3.21 -15.84 -14.85
N LEU A 299 2.64 -14.73 -15.30
CA LEU A 299 3.29 -13.84 -16.26
C LEU A 299 4.54 -13.19 -15.66
N LYS A 300 4.50 -12.80 -14.39
CA LYS A 300 5.66 -12.23 -13.68
C LYS A 300 6.85 -13.18 -13.71
N GLU A 301 6.63 -14.44 -13.38
CA GLU A 301 7.66 -15.46 -13.35
C GLU A 301 8.26 -15.70 -14.75
N LYS A 302 7.43 -15.73 -15.78
CA LYS A 302 7.88 -15.83 -17.17
C LYS A 302 8.75 -14.65 -17.58
N LEU A 303 8.30 -13.44 -17.25
CA LEU A 303 9.04 -12.21 -17.54
C LEU A 303 10.41 -12.18 -16.84
N LEU A 304 10.48 -12.60 -15.57
CA LEU A 304 11.75 -12.70 -14.85
C LEU A 304 12.70 -13.72 -15.50
N LEU A 305 12.19 -14.89 -15.89
CA LEU A 305 13.00 -15.89 -16.61
C LEU A 305 13.49 -15.37 -17.96
N TRP A 306 12.65 -14.67 -18.72
CA TRP A 306 13.01 -14.07 -20.00
C TRP A 306 14.05 -12.95 -19.83
N GLU A 307 13.95 -12.15 -18.78
CA GLU A 307 14.95 -11.11 -18.50
C GLU A 307 16.33 -11.74 -18.25
N ILE A 308 16.42 -12.83 -17.44
CA ILE A 308 17.68 -13.57 -17.25
C ILE A 308 18.15 -14.18 -18.58
N LYS A 309 17.28 -14.86 -19.29
CA LYS A 309 17.59 -15.56 -20.56
C LYS A 309 18.15 -14.63 -21.61
N GLN A 310 17.56 -13.43 -21.75
CA GLN A 310 18.04 -12.41 -22.69
C GLN A 310 19.50 -12.01 -22.40
N GLN A 311 19.87 -11.94 -21.13
CA GLN A 311 21.21 -11.52 -20.73
C GLN A 311 22.22 -12.66 -20.76
N VAL A 312 21.80 -13.87 -20.40
CA VAL A 312 22.71 -15.05 -20.32
C VAL A 312 22.93 -15.66 -21.71
N ASP A 313 21.86 -15.87 -22.46
CA ASP A 313 21.91 -16.57 -23.77
C ASP A 313 22.04 -15.57 -24.94
N SER A 314 22.07 -14.25 -24.66
CA SER A 314 22.12 -13.18 -25.67
C SER A 314 21.01 -13.28 -26.74
N VAL A 315 19.83 -13.75 -26.36
CA VAL A 315 18.68 -13.89 -27.25
C VAL A 315 17.70 -12.73 -27.09
N ASN A 316 17.10 -12.29 -28.20
CA ASN A 316 16.05 -11.29 -28.11
C ASN A 316 14.73 -11.98 -27.73
N VAL A 317 14.19 -11.65 -26.57
CA VAL A 317 12.90 -12.17 -26.07
C VAL A 317 11.76 -11.14 -26.22
N GLY A 318 11.99 -10.01 -26.88
CA GLY A 318 10.98 -8.97 -27.08
C GLY A 318 9.72 -9.50 -27.76
N ASP A 319 9.84 -10.41 -28.72
CA ASP A 319 8.70 -11.03 -29.40
C ASP A 319 7.88 -11.93 -28.46
N SER A 320 8.49 -12.52 -27.45
CA SER A 320 7.78 -13.29 -26.42
C SER A 320 6.94 -12.41 -25.49
N VAL A 321 7.31 -11.16 -25.32
CA VAL A 321 6.58 -10.17 -24.50
C VAL A 321 5.38 -9.58 -25.25
N ARG A 322 5.50 -9.40 -26.58
CA ARG A 322 4.46 -8.73 -27.40
C ARG A 322 3.03 -9.24 -27.21
N PRO A 323 2.73 -10.54 -27.12
CA PRO A 323 1.36 -11.04 -26.94
C PRO A 323 0.67 -10.58 -25.66
N TYR A 324 1.44 -10.14 -24.67
CA TYR A 324 0.95 -9.68 -23.37
C TYR A 324 0.81 -8.17 -23.28
N LEU A 325 1.20 -7.44 -24.33
CA LEU A 325 1.10 -5.99 -24.34
C LEU A 325 -0.31 -5.55 -24.75
N LYS A 326 -0.93 -4.77 -23.89
CA LYS A 326 -2.28 -4.22 -24.09
C LYS A 326 -2.22 -2.69 -24.05
N LYS A 327 -3.16 -2.05 -24.73
CA LYS A 327 -3.33 -0.60 -24.69
C LYS A 327 -4.48 -0.23 -23.79
N ASP A 328 -4.31 0.86 -23.04
CA ASP A 328 -5.42 1.51 -22.35
C ASP A 328 -6.10 2.57 -23.23
N MET A 329 -7.16 3.18 -22.71
CA MET A 329 -7.95 4.20 -23.43
C MET A 329 -7.17 5.50 -23.71
N LEU A 330 -6.01 5.69 -23.10
CA LEU A 330 -5.18 6.89 -23.21
C LEU A 330 -3.84 6.60 -23.90
N GLU A 331 -3.79 5.58 -24.75
CA GLU A 331 -2.61 5.15 -25.53
C GLU A 331 -1.44 4.62 -24.68
N GLY A 332 -1.60 4.47 -23.37
CA GLY A 332 -0.63 3.81 -22.52
C GLY A 332 -0.57 2.31 -22.83
N VAL A 333 0.63 1.71 -22.75
CA VAL A 333 0.81 0.28 -22.95
C VAL A 333 1.22 -0.38 -21.65
N TYR A 334 0.54 -1.46 -21.30
CA TYR A 334 0.82 -2.27 -20.12
C TYR A 334 0.93 -3.76 -20.47
N CYS A 335 1.56 -4.52 -19.58
CA CYS A 335 1.80 -5.94 -19.77
C CYS A 335 0.88 -6.76 -18.85
N ASP A 336 -0.01 -7.57 -19.46
CA ASP A 336 -1.02 -8.33 -18.75
C ASP A 336 -1.53 -9.51 -19.58
N ASP A 337 -1.74 -10.67 -18.95
CA ASP A 337 -2.33 -11.87 -19.58
C ASP A 337 -3.85 -12.00 -19.35
N GLY A 338 -4.45 -11.09 -18.60
CA GLY A 338 -5.87 -11.07 -18.27
C GLY A 338 -6.27 -12.12 -17.22
N ARG A 339 -5.32 -12.79 -16.61
CA ARG A 339 -5.56 -13.80 -15.57
C ARG A 339 -5.51 -13.17 -14.18
N ARG A 340 -6.04 -13.87 -13.18
CA ARG A 340 -6.00 -13.42 -11.78
C ARG A 340 -4.59 -13.55 -11.20
N THR A 341 -4.12 -12.53 -10.53
CA THR A 341 -2.88 -12.62 -9.74
C THR A 341 -3.17 -13.24 -8.37
N TYR A 342 -2.26 -14.08 -7.89
CA TYR A 342 -2.37 -14.68 -6.55
C TYR A 342 -1.90 -13.70 -5.47
N TYR A 343 -0.82 -12.98 -5.77
CA TYR A 343 -0.21 -11.99 -4.89
C TYR A 343 -0.36 -10.59 -5.49
N TRP A 344 -0.43 -9.59 -4.62
CA TRP A 344 -0.50 -8.18 -5.02
C TRP A 344 0.72 -7.72 -5.85
N GLU A 345 1.90 -8.32 -5.62
CA GLU A 345 3.13 -8.02 -6.37
C GLU A 345 3.18 -8.58 -7.79
N GLY A 346 2.23 -9.40 -8.18
CA GLY A 346 2.10 -9.91 -9.56
C GLY A 346 1.21 -9.04 -10.44
N ASN A 347 0.95 -7.79 -10.08
CA ASN A 347 0.03 -6.91 -10.77
C ASN A 347 0.55 -6.37 -12.12
N GLN A 348 -0.32 -5.70 -12.85
CA GLN A 348 -0.03 -5.12 -14.17
C GLN A 348 1.16 -4.15 -14.14
N MET A 349 1.31 -3.35 -13.08
CA MET A 349 2.40 -2.40 -12.95
C MET A 349 3.75 -3.11 -12.90
N ILE A 350 3.89 -4.11 -12.05
CA ILE A 350 5.13 -4.90 -11.91
C ILE A 350 5.45 -5.62 -13.21
N ASN A 351 4.46 -6.26 -13.84
CA ASN A 351 4.63 -6.92 -15.14
C ASN A 351 5.09 -5.93 -16.22
N THR A 352 4.51 -4.72 -16.23
CA THR A 352 4.89 -3.68 -17.18
C THR A 352 6.32 -3.19 -16.95
N LEU A 353 6.74 -3.02 -15.70
CA LEU A 353 8.10 -2.63 -15.36
C LEU A 353 9.13 -3.68 -15.80
N ILE A 354 8.87 -4.98 -15.58
CA ILE A 354 9.76 -6.06 -16.02
C ILE A 354 9.79 -6.12 -17.55
N ALA A 355 8.63 -6.07 -18.20
CA ALA A 355 8.54 -6.05 -19.67
C ALA A 355 9.28 -4.84 -20.27
N TYR A 356 9.16 -3.66 -19.66
CA TYR A 356 9.91 -2.47 -20.06
C TYR A 356 11.42 -2.70 -19.97
N ARG A 357 11.93 -3.31 -18.89
CA ARG A 357 13.36 -3.61 -18.74
C ARG A 357 13.87 -4.56 -19.83
N ILE A 358 13.06 -5.54 -20.22
CA ILE A 358 13.39 -6.47 -21.32
C ILE A 358 13.56 -5.71 -22.65
N ILE A 359 12.63 -4.80 -22.96
CA ILE A 359 12.60 -4.14 -24.28
C ILE A 359 13.36 -2.80 -24.33
N LYS A 360 13.78 -2.26 -23.21
CA LYS A 360 14.33 -0.88 -23.12
C LYS A 360 15.52 -0.59 -24.05
N ASN A 361 16.33 -1.59 -24.33
CA ASN A 361 17.52 -1.46 -25.16
C ASN A 361 17.27 -1.73 -26.67
N ASP A 362 16.05 -2.12 -27.04
CA ASP A 362 15.69 -2.34 -28.45
C ASP A 362 15.32 -1.01 -29.11
N PRO A 363 16.13 -0.50 -30.06
CA PRO A 363 15.87 0.77 -30.72
C PRO A 363 14.62 0.74 -31.62
N SER A 364 14.23 -0.44 -32.11
CA SER A 364 13.04 -0.61 -32.95
C SER A 364 11.72 -0.39 -32.22
N LEU A 365 11.75 -0.37 -30.88
CA LEU A 365 10.58 -0.31 -30.00
C LEU A 365 10.41 1.07 -29.30
N CYS A 366 10.99 2.15 -29.87
CA CYS A 366 10.93 3.48 -29.24
C CYS A 366 9.51 3.91 -28.87
N LYS A 367 8.56 3.85 -29.83
CA LYS A 367 7.18 4.25 -29.56
C LYS A 367 6.49 3.39 -28.51
N LEU A 368 6.76 2.12 -28.52
CA LEU A 368 6.25 1.18 -27.51
C LEU A 368 6.76 1.54 -26.11
N LYS A 369 8.05 1.85 -25.99
CA LYS A 369 8.66 2.27 -24.72
C LYS A 369 8.06 3.56 -24.19
N GLU A 370 7.85 4.56 -25.05
CA GLU A 370 7.18 5.81 -24.68
C GLU A 370 5.77 5.55 -24.13
N ASN A 371 4.99 4.71 -24.81
CA ASN A 371 3.64 4.38 -24.37
C ASN A 371 3.62 3.57 -23.07
N MET A 372 4.62 2.72 -22.82
CA MET A 372 4.77 2.02 -21.53
C MET A 372 5.17 2.99 -20.41
N GLN A 373 6.07 3.92 -20.67
CA GLN A 373 6.40 4.98 -19.72
C GLN A 373 5.18 5.85 -19.41
N LEU A 374 4.37 6.17 -20.40
CA LEU A 374 3.12 6.90 -20.23
C LEU A 374 2.16 6.16 -19.29
N TYR A 375 2.00 4.84 -19.46
CA TYR A 375 1.20 4.02 -18.58
C TYR A 375 1.76 4.04 -17.14
N ILE A 376 3.06 3.77 -16.96
CA ILE A 376 3.72 3.72 -15.66
C ILE A 376 3.58 5.05 -14.90
N LEU A 377 3.75 6.19 -15.60
CA LEU A 377 3.64 7.50 -14.97
C LEU A 377 2.21 7.87 -14.56
N ARG A 378 1.22 7.38 -15.29
CA ARG A 378 -0.20 7.65 -15.00
C ARG A 378 -0.80 6.74 -13.94
N THR A 379 -0.38 5.48 -13.92
CA THR A 379 -0.91 4.47 -12.98
C THR A 379 -0.23 4.61 -11.63
N LYS A 380 -0.16 5.83 -11.14
CA LYS A 380 0.34 6.16 -9.82
C LYS A 380 -0.84 6.03 -8.84
N GLU A 381 -0.77 5.08 -7.93
CA GLU A 381 -1.63 4.98 -6.75
C GLU A 381 -0.93 5.57 -5.52
#